data_598086514b5ca9328a2c2f21661360a7
#
_entry.id   598086514b5ca9328a2c2f21661360a7
#
_cell.length_a   1.000
_cell.length_b   1.000
_cell.length_c   1.000
_cell.angle_alpha   90.00
_cell.angle_beta   90.00
_cell.angle_gamma   90.00
#
_symmetry.space_group_name_H-M   'P 1'
#
loop_
_entity.id
_entity.type
_entity.pdbx_description
1 polymer ?
#
loop_
_entity_poly.entity_id
_entity_poly.type
_entity_poly.pdbx_seq_one_letter_code
_entity_poly.pdbx_strand_id
1 'polypeptide(L)'
;MGFPKSSLAASDPLPHFENPQSIFDLLNFQLHEFLGISGSLVTRICENEYGITREEWQFAAMLAELGGMSPSDLAARTTVDRSQASKTLRGLMTKGLVDRQPVPGDGRKARVQLTEAGMQLYGQIFPRVVQVHNEVIQDLCIDEREALARAMHRLRARALAVAQRHKPEGATGRRLGGSRAKWKSTPLAD
;
A
#
# COMPACT_ATOMS: atom_id res chain seq x y z
N MET A 1 1.05 -4.98 20.85
CA MET A 1 2.49 -5.28 20.93
C MET A 1 3.20 -4.12 20.22
N GLY A 2 3.85 -3.25 21.00
CA GLY A 2 4.58 -2.12 20.44
C GLY A 2 5.84 -2.63 19.76
N PHE A 3 6.08 -2.18 18.54
CA PHE A 3 7.36 -2.34 17.88
C PHE A 3 8.44 -1.70 18.77
N PRO A 4 9.62 -2.32 18.93
CA PRO A 4 10.72 -1.67 19.58
C PRO A 4 10.97 -0.35 18.86
N LYS A 5 11.18 0.72 19.63
CA LYS A 5 11.59 2.01 19.10
C LYS A 5 12.97 1.84 18.46
N SER A 6 13.01 1.42 17.21
CA SER A 6 14.19 1.55 16.38
C SER A 6 14.32 3.04 16.10
N SER A 7 15.11 3.73 16.91
CA SER A 7 15.59 5.05 16.53
C SER A 7 16.75 4.79 15.57
N LEU A 8 16.50 4.64 14.29
CA LEU A 8 17.54 4.84 13.30
C LEU A 8 18.02 6.26 13.49
N ALA A 9 19.21 6.40 14.11
CA ALA A 9 19.87 7.68 14.20
C ALA A 9 20.43 8.01 12.81
N ALA A 10 20.54 9.29 12.49
CA ALA A 10 21.22 9.75 11.26
C ALA A 10 22.68 9.27 11.15
N SER A 11 23.19 8.61 12.20
CA SER A 11 24.53 8.02 12.30
C SER A 11 24.58 6.52 12.00
N ASP A 12 23.44 5.88 11.72
CA ASP A 12 23.45 4.46 11.38
C ASP A 12 24.12 4.22 10.03
N PRO A 13 24.88 3.12 9.86
CA PRO A 13 25.55 2.84 8.59
C PRO A 13 24.52 2.67 7.47
N LEU A 14 24.89 3.13 6.25
CA LEU A 14 24.05 2.94 5.08
C LEU A 14 23.90 1.44 4.76
N PRO A 15 22.70 1.01 4.30
CA PRO A 15 22.49 -0.39 3.94
C PRO A 15 23.34 -0.80 2.71
N HIS A 16 23.92 -1.98 2.77
CA HIS A 16 24.76 -2.54 1.71
C HIS A 16 23.92 -3.35 0.71
N PHE A 17 23.17 -2.67 -0.17
CA PHE A 17 22.26 -3.33 -1.11
C PHE A 17 22.94 -4.28 -2.11
N GLU A 18 24.21 -4.05 -2.47
CA GLU A 18 24.94 -4.89 -3.42
C GLU A 18 25.45 -6.20 -2.79
N ASN A 19 25.78 -6.17 -1.50
CA ASN A 19 26.29 -7.31 -0.76
C ASN A 19 25.65 -7.36 0.64
N PRO A 20 24.37 -7.74 0.76
CA PRO A 20 23.66 -7.75 2.02
C PRO A 20 24.29 -8.75 3.01
N GLN A 21 24.63 -8.30 4.21
CA GLN A 21 25.16 -9.11 5.31
C GLN A 21 24.11 -9.36 6.39
N SER A 22 23.01 -8.61 6.37
CA SER A 22 21.93 -8.68 7.34
C SER A 22 20.57 -8.39 6.72
N ILE A 23 19.49 -8.61 7.45
CA ILE A 23 18.14 -8.21 7.02
C ILE A 23 18.02 -6.69 6.84
N PHE A 24 18.84 -5.91 7.56
CA PHE A 24 18.85 -4.45 7.49
C PHE A 24 19.40 -3.94 6.16
N ASP A 25 20.16 -4.76 5.43
CA ASP A 25 20.65 -4.45 4.09
C ASP A 25 19.64 -4.80 2.98
N LEU A 26 18.52 -5.42 3.34
CA LEU A 26 17.52 -5.80 2.34
C LEU A 26 16.58 -4.63 2.03
N LEU A 27 16.45 -4.29 0.74
CA LEU A 27 15.59 -3.20 0.27
C LEU A 27 14.16 -3.31 0.84
N ASN A 28 13.56 -4.51 0.83
CA ASN A 28 12.21 -4.70 1.33
C ASN A 28 12.09 -4.41 2.82
N PHE A 29 13.13 -4.68 3.61
CA PHE A 29 13.16 -4.36 5.04
C PHE A 29 13.24 -2.85 5.24
N GLN A 30 14.12 -2.16 4.55
CA GLN A 30 14.27 -0.70 4.59
C GLN A 30 12.96 0.01 4.21
N LEU A 31 12.31 -0.45 3.13
CA LEU A 31 11.01 0.09 2.71
C LEU A 31 9.90 -0.20 3.73
N HIS A 32 9.93 -1.37 4.39
CA HIS A 32 8.97 -1.73 5.44
C HIS A 32 9.10 -0.81 6.66
N GLU A 33 10.31 -0.56 7.14
CA GLU A 33 10.58 0.36 8.25
C GLU A 33 10.15 1.80 7.89
N PHE A 34 10.56 2.28 6.71
CA PHE A 34 10.16 3.60 6.22
C PHE A 34 8.64 3.75 6.16
N LEU A 35 7.93 2.77 5.60
CA LEU A 35 6.47 2.77 5.53
C LEU A 35 5.80 2.67 6.90
N GLY A 36 6.43 1.98 7.86
CA GLY A 36 5.96 1.92 9.24
C GLY A 36 5.95 3.30 9.90
N ILE A 37 7.01 4.07 9.69
CA ILE A 37 7.16 5.42 10.25
C ILE A 37 6.29 6.42 9.50
N SER A 38 6.54 6.60 8.20
CA SER A 38 5.86 7.61 7.38
C SER A 38 4.36 7.33 7.23
N GLY A 39 3.98 6.06 7.11
CA GLY A 39 2.58 5.64 7.02
C GLY A 39 1.79 5.89 8.30
N SER A 40 2.43 5.88 9.47
CA SER A 40 1.78 6.19 10.74
C SER A 40 1.27 7.64 10.80
N LEU A 41 1.96 8.56 10.13
CA LEU A 41 1.54 9.97 10.03
C LEU A 41 0.25 10.09 9.23
N VAL A 42 0.18 9.43 8.08
CA VAL A 42 -1.04 9.41 7.25
C VAL A 42 -2.20 8.72 8.00
N THR A 43 -1.92 7.63 8.73
CA THR A 43 -2.93 6.96 9.57
C THR A 43 -3.54 7.91 10.58
N ARG A 44 -2.71 8.69 11.30
CA ARG A 44 -3.20 9.67 12.28
C ARG A 44 -4.08 10.74 11.66
N ILE A 45 -3.70 11.26 10.49
CA ILE A 45 -4.53 12.22 9.76
C ILE A 45 -5.88 11.59 9.43
N CYS A 46 -5.89 10.43 8.79
CA CYS A 46 -7.11 9.76 8.38
C CYS A 46 -8.04 9.45 9.55
N GLU A 47 -7.52 8.87 10.63
CA GLU A 47 -8.33 8.39 11.76
C GLU A 47 -8.76 9.51 12.69
N ASN A 48 -7.84 10.42 13.06
CA ASN A 48 -8.12 11.43 14.07
C ASN A 48 -8.84 12.66 13.51
N GLU A 49 -8.54 13.05 12.25
CA GLU A 49 -9.11 14.26 11.67
C GLU A 49 -10.35 13.97 10.82
N TYR A 50 -10.44 12.79 10.20
CA TYR A 50 -11.47 12.48 9.20
C TYR A 50 -12.28 11.21 9.48
N GLY A 51 -11.95 10.44 10.50
CA GLY A 51 -12.72 9.26 10.92
C GLY A 51 -12.74 8.12 9.88
N ILE A 52 -11.72 8.03 9.04
CA ILE A 52 -11.55 6.93 8.07
C ILE A 52 -10.23 6.21 8.32
N THR A 53 -10.16 4.92 7.97
CA THR A 53 -8.91 4.18 8.07
C THR A 53 -7.96 4.55 6.92
N ARG A 54 -6.67 4.22 7.07
CA ARG A 54 -5.68 4.39 6.02
C ARG A 54 -6.03 3.61 4.75
N GLU A 55 -6.59 2.41 4.90
CA GLU A 55 -7.04 1.58 3.78
C GLU A 55 -8.25 2.20 3.08
N GLU A 56 -9.18 2.78 3.83
CA GLU A 56 -10.32 3.52 3.28
C GLU A 56 -9.83 4.73 2.48
N TRP A 57 -8.85 5.47 3.01
CA TRP A 57 -8.20 6.56 2.29
C TRP A 57 -7.56 6.09 0.97
N GLN A 58 -6.78 4.99 1.00
CA GLN A 58 -6.15 4.45 -0.21
C GLN A 58 -7.19 4.08 -1.27
N PHE A 59 -8.32 3.49 -0.88
CA PHE A 59 -9.40 3.14 -1.79
C PHE A 59 -10.06 4.39 -2.38
N ALA A 60 -10.36 5.37 -1.54
CA ALA A 60 -10.93 6.64 -1.98
C ALA A 60 -9.99 7.35 -2.98
N ALA A 61 -8.69 7.43 -2.67
CA ALA A 61 -7.70 8.02 -3.55
C ALA A 61 -7.60 7.29 -4.91
N MET A 62 -7.60 5.95 -4.92
CA MET A 62 -7.62 5.18 -6.16
C MET A 62 -8.86 5.46 -7.01
N LEU A 63 -10.02 5.58 -6.37
CA LEU A 63 -11.27 5.88 -7.08
C LEU A 63 -11.33 7.33 -7.57
N ALA A 64 -10.72 8.27 -6.84
CA ALA A 64 -10.62 9.66 -7.27
C ALA A 64 -9.76 9.82 -8.53
N GLU A 65 -8.59 9.19 -8.52
CA GLU A 65 -7.58 9.33 -9.59
C GLU A 65 -7.92 8.50 -10.84
N LEU A 66 -8.48 7.31 -10.66
CA LEU A 66 -8.69 6.36 -11.76
C LEU A 66 -10.15 6.23 -12.20
N GLY A 67 -11.06 6.89 -11.49
CA GLY A 67 -12.49 6.78 -11.70
C GLY A 67 -13.08 5.46 -11.17
N GLY A 68 -14.38 5.32 -11.32
CA GLY A 68 -15.08 4.11 -10.86
C GLY A 68 -14.58 2.85 -11.57
N MET A 69 -14.51 1.74 -10.83
CA MET A 69 -14.03 0.45 -11.35
C MET A 69 -14.71 -0.72 -10.66
N SER A 70 -14.42 -1.94 -11.08
CA SER A 70 -14.95 -3.12 -10.38
C SER A 70 -14.29 -3.28 -8.99
N PRO A 71 -15.01 -3.83 -7.99
CA PRO A 71 -14.41 -4.16 -6.69
C PRO A 71 -13.15 -5.04 -6.80
N SER A 72 -13.13 -5.94 -7.78
CA SER A 72 -12.00 -6.83 -8.03
C SER A 72 -10.78 -6.08 -8.56
N ASP A 73 -10.98 -5.11 -9.46
CA ASP A 73 -9.89 -4.29 -10.00
C ASP A 73 -9.32 -3.36 -8.92
N LEU A 74 -10.19 -2.78 -8.09
CA LEU A 74 -9.76 -1.95 -6.97
C LEU A 74 -8.92 -2.76 -5.97
N ALA A 75 -9.38 -3.95 -5.58
CA ALA A 75 -8.61 -4.87 -4.72
C ALA A 75 -7.28 -5.29 -5.37
N ALA A 76 -7.26 -5.46 -6.69
CA ALA A 76 -6.05 -5.83 -7.42
C ALA A 76 -4.99 -4.72 -7.44
N ARG A 77 -5.37 -3.47 -7.31
CA ARG A 77 -4.49 -2.30 -7.31
C ARG A 77 -3.96 -1.96 -5.92
N THR A 78 -4.60 -2.48 -4.89
CA THR A 78 -4.16 -2.33 -3.50
C THR A 78 -3.37 -3.55 -3.04
N THR A 79 -2.59 -3.41 -1.99
CA THR A 79 -1.79 -4.50 -1.41
C THR A 79 -2.57 -5.35 -0.41
N VAL A 80 -3.87 -5.11 -0.28
CA VAL A 80 -4.74 -5.82 0.68
C VAL A 80 -5.34 -7.09 0.07
N ASP A 81 -5.63 -8.07 0.91
CA ASP A 81 -6.33 -9.28 0.47
C ASP A 81 -7.80 -9.00 0.15
N ARG A 82 -8.46 -9.98 -0.52
CA ARG A 82 -9.85 -9.84 -0.96
C ARG A 82 -10.83 -9.63 0.21
N SER A 83 -10.57 -10.24 1.36
CA SER A 83 -11.43 -10.12 2.55
C SER A 83 -11.33 -8.71 3.13
N GLN A 84 -10.11 -8.22 3.28
CA GLN A 84 -9.85 -6.85 3.74
C GLN A 84 -10.40 -5.83 2.75
N ALA A 85 -10.21 -6.03 1.44
CA ALA A 85 -10.78 -5.15 0.41
C ALA A 85 -12.31 -5.05 0.50
N SER A 86 -12.99 -6.19 0.72
CA SER A 86 -14.45 -6.21 0.91
C SER A 86 -14.90 -5.48 2.18
N LYS A 87 -14.12 -5.60 3.26
CA LYS A 87 -14.38 -4.89 4.53
C LYS A 87 -14.22 -3.38 4.36
N THR A 88 -13.12 -2.96 3.74
CA THR A 88 -12.81 -1.56 3.46
C THR A 88 -13.90 -0.90 2.59
N LEU A 89 -14.31 -1.58 1.50
CA LEU A 89 -15.40 -1.08 0.65
C LEU A 89 -16.72 -0.95 1.41
N ARG A 90 -17.07 -1.92 2.24
CA ARG A 90 -18.28 -1.83 3.07
C ARG A 90 -18.21 -0.65 4.04
N GLY A 91 -17.04 -0.42 4.65
CA GLY A 91 -16.83 0.74 5.52
C GLY A 91 -17.09 2.06 4.79
N LEU A 92 -16.50 2.22 3.60
CA LEU A 92 -16.71 3.41 2.77
C LEU A 92 -18.18 3.58 2.33
N MET A 93 -18.85 2.49 1.96
CA MET A 93 -20.28 2.52 1.62
C MET A 93 -21.16 2.87 2.81
N THR A 94 -20.89 2.32 3.99
CA THR A 94 -21.61 2.65 5.23
C THR A 94 -21.46 4.13 5.61
N LYS A 95 -20.31 4.73 5.30
CA LYS A 95 -20.03 6.16 5.49
C LYS A 95 -20.60 7.05 4.37
N GLY A 96 -21.22 6.47 3.36
CA GLY A 96 -21.76 7.20 2.20
C GLY A 96 -20.69 7.82 1.28
N LEU A 97 -19.43 7.37 1.37
CA LEU A 97 -18.31 7.92 0.61
C LEU A 97 -18.09 7.23 -0.73
N VAL A 98 -18.59 6.01 -0.87
CA VAL A 98 -18.53 5.20 -2.10
C VAL A 98 -19.92 4.67 -2.41
N ASP A 99 -20.29 4.73 -3.68
CA ASP A 99 -21.50 4.13 -4.22
C ASP A 99 -21.18 2.89 -5.05
N ARG A 100 -22.13 1.94 -5.08
CA ARG A 100 -22.02 0.71 -5.85
C ARG A 100 -23.19 0.62 -6.82
N GLN A 101 -22.89 0.61 -8.09
CA GLN A 101 -23.87 0.56 -9.14
C GLN A 101 -23.76 -0.75 -9.95
N PRO A 102 -24.87 -1.35 -10.37
CA PRO A 102 -24.83 -2.44 -11.34
C PRO A 102 -24.32 -1.93 -12.69
N VAL A 103 -23.60 -2.77 -13.41
CA VAL A 103 -23.19 -2.42 -14.78
C VAL A 103 -24.38 -2.65 -15.72
N PRO A 104 -24.79 -1.66 -16.53
CA PRO A 104 -25.86 -1.84 -17.50
C PRO A 104 -25.57 -3.04 -18.41
N GLY A 105 -26.56 -3.93 -18.56
CA GLY A 105 -26.44 -5.13 -19.39
C GLY A 105 -25.75 -6.34 -18.75
N ASP A 106 -25.16 -6.21 -17.56
CA ASP A 106 -24.55 -7.33 -16.84
C ASP A 106 -24.80 -7.20 -15.33
N GLY A 107 -25.93 -7.70 -14.87
CA GLY A 107 -26.34 -7.64 -13.46
C GLY A 107 -25.42 -8.40 -12.47
N ARG A 108 -24.45 -9.19 -12.97
CA ARG A 108 -23.44 -9.86 -12.15
C ARG A 108 -22.24 -8.98 -11.87
N LYS A 109 -22.04 -7.92 -12.66
CA LYS A 109 -20.96 -6.97 -12.51
C LYS A 109 -21.41 -5.73 -11.75
N ALA A 110 -20.55 -5.23 -10.89
CA ALA A 110 -20.76 -4.00 -10.17
C ALA A 110 -19.59 -3.06 -10.38
N ARG A 111 -19.88 -1.76 -10.42
CA ARG A 111 -18.90 -0.68 -10.41
C ARG A 111 -18.99 0.07 -9.09
N VAL A 112 -17.87 0.38 -8.49
CA VAL A 112 -17.78 1.25 -7.31
C VAL A 112 -17.15 2.56 -7.72
N GLN A 113 -17.65 3.66 -7.19
CA GLN A 113 -17.16 5.01 -7.46
C GLN A 113 -17.35 5.89 -6.23
N LEU A 114 -16.59 6.99 -6.14
CA LEU A 114 -16.82 7.97 -5.09
C LEU A 114 -18.16 8.65 -5.29
N THR A 115 -18.81 8.93 -4.17
CA THR A 115 -19.91 9.89 -4.11
C THR A 115 -19.34 11.32 -4.12
N GLU A 116 -20.22 12.32 -4.19
CA GLU A 116 -19.81 13.72 -4.03
C GLU A 116 -19.15 13.94 -2.67
N ALA A 117 -19.70 13.38 -1.59
CA ALA A 117 -19.11 13.43 -0.26
C ALA A 117 -17.72 12.74 -0.22
N GLY A 118 -17.56 11.61 -0.91
CA GLY A 118 -16.28 10.93 -1.04
C GLY A 118 -15.24 11.77 -1.78
N MET A 119 -15.65 12.47 -2.83
CA MET A 119 -14.76 13.37 -3.59
C MET A 119 -14.38 14.61 -2.77
N GLN A 120 -15.32 15.18 -2.01
CA GLN A 120 -15.05 16.28 -1.09
C GLN A 120 -14.05 15.85 -0.01
N LEU A 121 -14.24 14.68 0.59
CA LEU A 121 -13.32 14.14 1.59
C LEU A 121 -11.92 13.92 1.01
N TYR A 122 -11.82 13.37 -0.20
CA TYR A 122 -10.54 13.24 -0.92
C TYR A 122 -9.85 14.61 -1.06
N GLY A 123 -10.58 15.62 -1.49
CA GLY A 123 -10.07 16.98 -1.67
C GLY A 123 -9.57 17.63 -0.36
N GLN A 124 -10.09 17.23 0.79
CA GLN A 124 -9.64 17.70 2.10
C GLN A 124 -8.40 16.94 2.59
N ILE A 125 -8.36 15.63 2.44
CA ILE A 125 -7.25 14.79 2.95
C ILE A 125 -6.01 14.91 2.08
N PHE A 126 -6.15 14.94 0.75
CA PHE A 126 -5.02 14.90 -0.18
C PHE A 126 -3.99 16.01 0.08
N PRO A 127 -4.35 17.30 0.26
CA PRO A 127 -3.39 18.34 0.59
C PRO A 127 -2.63 18.09 1.90
N ARG A 128 -3.30 17.51 2.90
CA ARG A 128 -2.67 17.15 4.19
C ARG A 128 -1.62 16.05 4.01
N VAL A 129 -1.95 15.04 3.20
CA VAL A 129 -1.00 13.96 2.86
C VAL A 129 0.18 14.49 2.04
N VAL A 130 -0.07 15.43 1.12
CA VAL A 130 0.99 16.12 0.35
C VAL A 130 1.91 16.93 1.27
N GLN A 131 1.37 17.61 2.28
CA GLN A 131 2.18 18.30 3.27
C GLN A 131 3.14 17.34 3.97
N VAL A 132 2.64 16.21 4.51
CA VAL A 132 3.48 15.18 5.13
C VAL A 132 4.52 14.62 4.16
N HIS A 133 4.13 14.36 2.91
CA HIS A 133 5.05 13.92 1.87
C HIS A 133 6.20 14.92 1.69
N ASN A 134 5.90 16.22 1.59
CA ASN A 134 6.90 17.26 1.39
C ASN A 134 7.85 17.36 2.59
N GLU A 135 7.33 17.26 3.81
CA GLU A 135 8.14 17.25 5.03
C GLU A 135 9.09 16.04 5.08
N VAL A 136 8.62 14.86 4.65
CA VAL A 136 9.44 13.64 4.63
C VAL A 136 10.57 13.71 3.61
N ILE A 137 10.36 14.35 2.46
CA ILE A 137 11.37 14.41 1.39
C ILE A 137 12.17 15.72 1.38
N GLN A 138 11.96 16.63 2.34
CA GLN A 138 12.52 18.00 2.28
C GLN A 138 14.06 18.01 2.25
N ASP A 139 14.70 17.06 2.93
CA ASP A 139 16.16 16.98 3.02
C ASP A 139 16.84 16.42 1.75
N LEU A 140 16.03 15.91 0.79
CA LEU A 140 16.55 15.49 -0.50
C LEU A 140 16.63 16.67 -1.46
N CYS A 141 17.78 16.84 -2.14
CA CYS A 141 17.89 17.78 -3.24
C CYS A 141 17.09 17.33 -4.48
N ILE A 142 16.95 18.18 -5.48
CA ILE A 142 16.15 17.89 -6.69
C ILE A 142 16.68 16.65 -7.40
N ASP A 143 17.99 16.53 -7.59
CA ASP A 143 18.61 15.41 -8.29
C ASP A 143 18.40 14.09 -7.56
N GLU A 144 18.44 14.09 -6.23
CA GLU A 144 18.15 12.91 -5.38
C GLU A 144 16.68 12.49 -5.48
N ARG A 145 15.73 13.43 -5.47
CA ARG A 145 14.30 13.15 -5.65
C ARG A 145 14.03 12.51 -7.01
N GLU A 146 14.64 13.04 -8.07
CA GLU A 146 14.52 12.47 -9.42
C GLU A 146 15.20 11.10 -9.52
N ALA A 147 16.38 10.94 -8.93
CA ALA A 147 17.08 9.65 -8.90
C ALA A 147 16.25 8.59 -8.17
N LEU A 148 15.66 8.95 -7.02
CA LEU A 148 14.76 8.08 -6.26
C LEU A 148 13.52 7.70 -7.09
N ALA A 149 12.87 8.67 -7.75
CA ALA A 149 11.70 8.40 -8.59
C ALA A 149 12.04 7.41 -9.73
N ARG A 150 13.17 7.64 -10.43
CA ARG A 150 13.67 6.73 -11.48
C ARG A 150 14.00 5.33 -10.93
N ALA A 151 14.63 5.27 -9.75
CA ALA A 151 14.96 4.00 -9.09
C ALA A 151 13.70 3.22 -8.71
N MET A 152 12.73 3.88 -8.08
CA MET A 152 11.44 3.26 -7.69
C MET A 152 10.66 2.74 -8.89
N HIS A 153 10.65 3.48 -9.99
CA HIS A 153 10.01 3.03 -11.23
C HIS A 153 10.64 1.72 -11.76
N ARG A 154 11.98 1.66 -11.85
CA ARG A 154 12.72 0.47 -12.30
C ARG A 154 12.56 -0.71 -11.34
N LEU A 155 12.62 -0.47 -10.03
CA LEU A 155 12.43 -1.49 -9.00
C LEU A 155 11.04 -2.12 -9.10
N ARG A 156 10.00 -1.30 -9.27
CA ARG A 156 8.62 -1.77 -9.44
C ARG A 156 8.48 -2.67 -10.67
N ALA A 157 9.01 -2.24 -11.82
CA ALA A 157 8.97 -3.03 -13.05
C ALA A 157 9.71 -4.37 -12.87
N ARG A 158 10.89 -4.34 -12.24
CA ARG A 158 11.68 -5.55 -11.99
C ARG A 158 10.99 -6.49 -11.01
N ALA A 159 10.43 -5.98 -9.92
CA ALA A 159 9.69 -6.79 -8.95
C ALA A 159 8.51 -7.52 -9.61
N LEU A 160 7.75 -6.85 -10.49
CA LEU A 160 6.67 -7.49 -11.24
C LEU A 160 7.18 -8.62 -12.13
N ALA A 161 8.29 -8.41 -12.85
CA ALA A 161 8.89 -9.44 -13.70
C ALA A 161 9.42 -10.63 -12.90
N VAL A 162 10.02 -10.38 -11.73
CA VAL A 162 10.48 -11.43 -10.81
C VAL A 162 9.31 -12.21 -10.26
N ALA A 163 8.25 -11.52 -9.79
CA ALA A 163 7.04 -12.15 -9.26
C ALA A 163 6.34 -13.05 -10.30
N GLN A 164 6.37 -12.68 -11.57
CA GLN A 164 5.84 -13.51 -12.66
C GLN A 164 6.63 -14.80 -12.84
N ARG A 165 7.95 -14.76 -12.77
CA ARG A 165 8.83 -15.92 -12.92
C ARG A 165 8.73 -16.89 -11.73
N HIS A 166 8.49 -16.37 -10.54
CA HIS A 166 8.39 -17.16 -9.30
C HIS A 166 6.94 -17.49 -8.90
N LYS A 167 6.00 -17.45 -9.85
CA LYS A 167 4.65 -17.96 -9.59
C LYS A 167 4.73 -19.45 -9.31
N PRO A 168 4.32 -19.95 -8.14
CA PRO A 168 4.22 -21.39 -7.92
C PRO A 168 3.22 -21.98 -8.91
N GLU A 169 3.57 -23.05 -9.58
CA GLU A 169 2.61 -23.84 -10.38
C GLU A 169 1.46 -24.30 -9.48
N GLY A 170 0.23 -23.98 -9.86
CA GLY A 170 -0.97 -24.34 -9.10
C GLY A 170 -1.36 -23.39 -7.96
N ALA A 171 -0.68 -22.28 -7.75
CA ALA A 171 -1.11 -21.30 -6.77
C ALA A 171 -2.37 -20.56 -7.23
N THR A 172 -3.51 -20.95 -6.71
CA THR A 172 -4.73 -20.14 -6.74
C THR A 172 -4.39 -18.76 -6.17
N GLY A 173 -4.62 -17.71 -6.94
CA GLY A 173 -4.21 -16.33 -6.78
C GLY A 173 -4.38 -15.65 -5.41
N ARG A 174 -3.70 -16.13 -4.40
CA ARG A 174 -3.53 -15.46 -3.11
C ARG A 174 -2.44 -14.40 -3.26
N ARG A 175 -2.84 -13.22 -3.62
CA ARG A 175 -1.97 -12.04 -3.56
C ARG A 175 -1.75 -11.68 -2.08
N LEU A 176 -0.48 -11.65 -1.65
CA LEU A 176 0.09 -10.89 -0.52
C LEU A 176 -0.69 -10.92 0.82
N GLY A 177 -1.50 -11.91 1.08
CA GLY A 177 -2.20 -12.07 2.35
C GLY A 177 -1.55 -13.16 3.19
N GLY A 178 -1.54 -12.97 4.51
CA GLY A 178 -0.90 -13.81 5.50
C GLY A 178 -1.05 -15.31 5.22
N SER A 179 0.08 -15.99 5.17
CA SER A 179 0.17 -17.41 4.92
C SER A 179 -0.48 -18.20 6.06
N ARG A 180 -1.51 -18.98 5.74
CA ARG A 180 -1.92 -20.10 6.58
C ARG A 180 -1.09 -21.36 6.28
N ALA A 181 0.07 -21.20 5.65
CA ALA A 181 0.97 -22.32 5.45
C ALA A 181 1.42 -22.85 6.79
N LYS A 182 1.20 -24.13 7.04
CA LYS A 182 1.78 -24.81 8.20
C LYS A 182 3.29 -24.81 8.04
N TRP A 183 3.98 -24.45 9.10
CA TRP A 183 5.43 -24.59 9.17
C TRP A 183 5.82 -26.03 8.82
N LYS A 184 6.64 -26.21 7.82
CA LYS A 184 7.28 -27.50 7.51
C LYS A 184 8.71 -27.38 7.99
N SER A 185 9.07 -28.08 9.07
CA SER A 185 10.46 -28.20 9.46
C SER A 185 11.20 -28.94 8.35
N THR A 186 12.12 -28.28 7.70
CA THR A 186 13.12 -28.96 6.87
C THR A 186 14.20 -29.44 7.83
N PRO A 187 14.55 -30.75 7.87
CA PRO A 187 15.72 -31.18 8.63
C PRO A 187 16.94 -30.41 8.15
N LEU A 188 17.68 -29.81 9.09
CA LEU A 188 19.01 -29.30 8.77
C LEU A 188 19.81 -30.50 8.27
N ALA A 189 20.35 -30.42 7.07
CA ALA A 189 21.32 -31.39 6.60
C ALA A 189 22.56 -31.28 7.50
N ASP A 190 22.97 -32.41 8.08
CA ASP A 190 24.19 -32.55 8.87
C ASP A 190 25.46 -32.24 8.03
#